data_88ad765bea407e79a93eb2e86dba445d
#
_entry.id   88ad765bea407e79a93eb2e86dba445d
#
_cell.length_a   1.000
_cell.length_b   1.000
_cell.length_c   1.000
_cell.angle_alpha   90.00
_cell.angle_beta   90.00
_cell.angle_gamma   90.00
#
_symmetry.space_group_name_H-M   'P 1'
#
loop_
_entity.id
_entity.type
_entity.pdbx_description
1 polymer ?
#
loop_
_entity_poly.entity_id
_entity_poly.type
_entity_poly.pdbx_seq_one_letter_code
_entity_poly.pdbx_strand_id
1 'polypeptide(L)'
;MSVVQWTTGIQHIGIPTSDIETTIRFYEGLGFQTVHTNQVPANKAKVAFLQLGNLMIETYAEGGNGLDCAINHFALNCTDIQAAYTWICEHGYKVLSQPWYLWL
;
A
#
# COMPACT_ATOMS: atom_id res chain seq x y z
N MET A 1 14.87 22.11 -20.46
CA MET A 1 13.93 22.31 -19.34
C MET A 1 13.11 21.03 -19.17
N SER A 2 12.91 20.60 -17.94
CA SER A 2 12.15 19.37 -17.70
C SER A 2 10.89 19.66 -16.91
N VAL A 3 10.02 18.68 -16.86
CA VAL A 3 8.75 18.75 -16.11
C VAL A 3 8.98 18.95 -14.61
N VAL A 4 10.19 18.74 -14.12
CA VAL A 4 10.52 18.82 -12.69
C VAL A 4 10.18 20.18 -12.07
N GLN A 5 10.17 21.25 -12.86
CA GLN A 5 9.84 22.57 -12.33
C GLN A 5 8.36 22.71 -11.94
N TRP A 6 7.50 21.78 -12.40
CA TRP A 6 6.07 21.80 -12.08
C TRP A 6 5.62 20.61 -11.24
N THR A 7 6.55 19.73 -10.84
CA THR A 7 6.19 18.54 -10.06
C THR A 7 6.78 18.65 -8.66
N THR A 8 6.09 18.09 -7.69
CA THR A 8 6.48 18.17 -6.28
C THR A 8 6.74 16.81 -5.65
N GLY A 9 6.71 15.74 -6.45
CA GLY A 9 6.95 14.40 -5.98
C GLY A 9 5.88 13.43 -6.45
N ILE A 10 5.81 12.27 -5.79
CA ILE A 10 4.86 11.23 -6.13
C ILE A 10 3.52 11.55 -5.47
N GLN A 11 2.45 11.49 -6.26
CA GLN A 11 1.11 11.68 -5.72
C GLN A 11 0.54 10.38 -5.17
N HIS A 12 0.69 9.27 -5.90
CA HIS A 12 0.26 7.96 -5.40
C HIS A 12 0.97 6.84 -6.16
N ILE A 13 0.85 5.61 -5.61
CA ILE A 13 1.32 4.38 -6.24
C ILE A 13 0.10 3.53 -6.52
N GLY A 14 -0.02 3.03 -7.76
CA GLY A 14 -1.14 2.20 -8.17
C GLY A 14 -0.86 0.71 -7.93
N ILE A 15 -1.76 0.03 -7.24
CA ILE A 15 -1.63 -1.40 -6.92
C ILE A 15 -2.92 -2.11 -7.32
N PRO A 16 -2.89 -2.90 -8.41
CA PRO A 16 -4.07 -3.64 -8.82
C PRO A 16 -4.38 -4.79 -7.87
N THR A 17 -5.63 -5.18 -7.80
CA THR A 17 -6.04 -6.29 -6.95
C THR A 17 -7.19 -7.07 -7.59
N SER A 18 -7.25 -8.36 -7.26
CA SER A 18 -8.38 -9.20 -7.64
C SER A 18 -9.51 -9.16 -6.60
N ASP A 19 -9.25 -8.60 -5.41
CA ASP A 19 -10.23 -8.53 -4.33
C ASP A 19 -10.01 -7.24 -3.54
N ILE A 20 -10.67 -6.19 -3.98
CA ILE A 20 -10.44 -4.85 -3.44
C ILE A 20 -10.88 -4.73 -1.98
N GLU A 21 -11.95 -5.42 -1.58
CA GLU A 21 -12.41 -5.33 -0.20
C GLU A 21 -11.37 -5.94 0.76
N THR A 22 -10.79 -7.07 0.40
CA THR A 22 -9.73 -7.69 1.19
C THR A 22 -8.49 -6.80 1.23
N THR A 23 -8.14 -6.19 0.11
CA THR A 23 -6.98 -5.29 0.02
C THR A 23 -7.17 -4.06 0.91
N ILE A 24 -8.35 -3.46 0.87
CA ILE A 24 -8.67 -2.31 1.73
C ILE A 24 -8.54 -2.69 3.20
N ARG A 25 -9.13 -3.82 3.59
CA ARG A 25 -9.06 -4.27 4.99
C ARG A 25 -7.63 -4.53 5.43
N PHE A 26 -6.81 -5.09 4.54
CA PHE A 26 -5.40 -5.34 4.85
C PHE A 26 -4.68 -4.04 5.19
N TYR A 27 -4.79 -3.03 4.33
CA TYR A 27 -4.10 -1.77 4.56
C TYR A 27 -4.68 -1.00 5.74
N GLU A 28 -6.00 -1.02 5.91
CA GLU A 28 -6.62 -0.39 7.09
C GLU A 28 -6.15 -1.06 8.38
N GLY A 29 -5.94 -2.36 8.36
CA GLY A 29 -5.39 -3.09 9.50
C GLY A 29 -3.99 -2.63 9.89
N LEU A 30 -3.21 -2.15 8.93
CA LEU A 30 -1.87 -1.60 9.16
C LEU A 30 -1.90 -0.12 9.60
N GLY A 31 -3.06 0.52 9.54
CA GLY A 31 -3.19 1.91 9.94
C GLY A 31 -3.42 2.89 8.80
N PHE A 32 -3.50 2.41 7.56
CA PHE A 32 -3.90 3.29 6.45
C PHE A 32 -5.33 3.73 6.64
N GLN A 33 -5.64 4.92 6.15
CA GLN A 33 -7.00 5.44 6.13
C GLN A 33 -7.49 5.51 4.70
N THR A 34 -8.69 4.99 4.45
CA THR A 34 -9.33 5.14 3.14
C THR A 34 -9.83 6.58 3.03
N VAL A 35 -9.26 7.35 2.12
CA VAL A 35 -9.53 8.77 2.00
C VAL A 35 -10.46 9.09 0.83
N HIS A 36 -10.59 8.16 -0.12
CA HIS A 36 -11.47 8.35 -1.27
C HIS A 36 -11.81 7.01 -1.90
N THR A 37 -13.05 6.86 -2.36
CA THR A 37 -13.47 5.71 -3.15
C THR A 37 -14.32 6.19 -4.32
N ASN A 38 -14.23 5.48 -5.45
CA ASN A 38 -15.13 5.73 -6.58
C ASN A 38 -15.24 4.47 -7.44
N GLN A 39 -15.96 4.59 -8.53
CA GLN A 39 -16.09 3.53 -9.53
C GLN A 39 -15.76 4.09 -10.90
N VAL A 40 -15.06 3.30 -11.71
CA VAL A 40 -14.80 3.64 -13.11
C VAL A 40 -16.12 3.56 -13.89
N PRO A 41 -16.55 4.64 -14.57
CA PRO A 41 -17.86 4.64 -15.23
C PRO A 41 -18.04 3.53 -16.27
N ALA A 42 -16.96 3.20 -17.01
CA ALA A 42 -17.05 2.26 -18.12
C ALA A 42 -17.34 0.82 -17.66
N ASN A 43 -16.77 0.36 -16.55
CA ASN A 43 -16.89 -1.03 -16.10
C ASN A 43 -17.31 -1.17 -14.64
N LYS A 44 -17.58 -0.06 -13.97
CA LYS A 44 -17.96 0.01 -12.54
C LYS A 44 -16.95 -0.63 -11.61
N ALA A 45 -15.69 -0.75 -12.05
CA ALA A 45 -14.62 -1.25 -11.19
C ALA A 45 -14.40 -0.28 -10.04
N LYS A 46 -14.33 -0.82 -8.83
CA LYS A 46 -14.14 -0.01 -7.63
C LYS A 46 -12.69 0.43 -7.53
N VAL A 47 -12.49 1.67 -7.06
CA VAL A 47 -11.18 2.26 -6.82
C VAL A 47 -11.17 2.82 -5.41
N ALA A 48 -10.08 2.65 -4.69
CA ALA A 48 -9.90 3.20 -3.36
C ALA A 48 -8.52 3.84 -3.22
N PHE A 49 -8.49 4.99 -2.55
CA PHE A 49 -7.25 5.67 -2.17
C PHE A 49 -7.07 5.53 -0.67
N LEU A 50 -5.91 5.02 -0.27
CA LEU A 50 -5.57 4.78 1.14
C LEU A 50 -4.29 5.52 1.46
N GLN A 51 -4.25 6.16 2.62
CA GLN A 51 -3.13 7.02 2.99
C GLN A 51 -2.56 6.63 4.35
N LEU A 52 -1.24 6.60 4.42
CA LEU A 52 -0.48 6.48 5.66
C LEU A 52 0.65 7.51 5.61
N GLY A 53 0.58 8.54 6.45
CA GLY A 53 1.56 9.62 6.40
C GLY A 53 1.60 10.27 5.02
N ASN A 54 2.78 10.28 4.40
CA ASN A 54 2.96 10.83 3.05
C ASN A 54 2.84 9.77 1.94
N LEU A 55 2.45 8.55 2.29
CA LEU A 55 2.26 7.49 1.30
C LEU A 55 0.80 7.39 0.93
N MET A 56 0.51 7.52 -0.37
CA MET A 56 -0.82 7.33 -0.93
C MET A 56 -0.80 6.13 -1.85
N ILE A 57 -1.71 5.18 -1.64
CA ILE A 57 -1.90 4.02 -2.50
C ILE A 57 -3.25 4.15 -3.18
N GLU A 58 -3.28 3.95 -4.50
CA GLU A 58 -4.51 3.72 -5.23
C GLU A 58 -4.62 2.23 -5.51
N THR A 59 -5.65 1.56 -4.98
CA THR A 59 -5.92 0.17 -5.33
C THR A 59 -7.19 0.12 -6.16
N TYR A 60 -7.20 -0.77 -7.15
CA TYR A 60 -8.29 -0.84 -8.11
C TYR A 60 -8.53 -2.29 -8.51
N ALA A 61 -9.80 -2.60 -8.78
CA ALA A 61 -10.27 -3.96 -8.98
C ALA A 61 -10.05 -4.42 -10.43
N GLU A 62 -8.80 -4.38 -10.90
CA GLU A 62 -8.44 -4.84 -12.24
C GLU A 62 -7.08 -5.51 -12.21
N GLY A 63 -7.02 -6.76 -12.64
CA GLY A 63 -5.79 -7.40 -13.04
C GLY A 63 -4.90 -7.97 -11.96
N GLY A 64 -5.20 -7.81 -10.71
CA GLY A 64 -4.45 -8.50 -9.66
C GLY A 64 -4.81 -9.98 -9.66
N ASN A 65 -3.80 -10.85 -9.67
CA ASN A 65 -4.03 -12.29 -9.71
C ASN A 65 -3.39 -13.03 -8.53
N GLY A 66 -2.97 -12.30 -7.50
CA GLY A 66 -2.33 -12.89 -6.32
C GLY A 66 -0.87 -13.27 -6.53
N LEU A 67 -0.31 -13.03 -7.71
CA LEU A 67 1.09 -13.28 -8.02
C LEU A 67 1.86 -11.96 -8.02
N ASP A 68 3.19 -12.06 -8.11
CA ASP A 68 4.03 -10.88 -8.23
C ASP A 68 3.66 -10.11 -9.50
N CYS A 69 3.50 -8.81 -9.36
CA CYS A 69 3.10 -7.92 -10.44
C CYS A 69 4.16 -6.82 -10.64
N ALA A 70 3.78 -5.76 -11.35
CA ALA A 70 4.70 -4.65 -11.63
C ALA A 70 5.26 -4.02 -10.34
N ILE A 71 4.46 -3.99 -9.27
CA ILE A 71 4.93 -3.57 -7.95
C ILE A 71 5.07 -4.80 -7.09
N ASN A 72 6.32 -5.18 -6.83
CA ASN A 72 6.65 -6.34 -6.03
C ASN A 72 6.56 -6.04 -4.52
N HIS A 73 7.06 -4.90 -4.12
CA HIS A 73 7.03 -4.50 -2.70
C HIS A 73 7.27 -3.00 -2.57
N PHE A 74 6.97 -2.51 -1.38
CA PHE A 74 7.42 -1.19 -0.94
C PHE A 74 7.80 -1.28 0.54
N ALA A 75 8.53 -0.29 1.04
CA ALA A 75 9.00 -0.28 2.41
C ALA A 75 8.44 0.93 3.14
N LEU A 76 8.13 0.74 4.39
CA LEU A 76 7.69 1.81 5.29
C LEU A 76 8.80 2.10 6.27
N ASN A 77 9.09 3.37 6.49
CA ASN A 77 9.97 3.76 7.57
C ASN A 77 9.24 3.62 8.91
N CYS A 78 9.98 3.26 9.94
CA CYS A 78 9.43 3.25 11.29
C CYS A 78 10.47 3.81 12.27
N THR A 79 9.99 4.35 13.37
CA THR A 79 10.85 4.94 14.39
C THR A 79 11.37 3.92 15.36
N ASP A 80 10.72 2.74 15.43
CA ASP A 80 11.12 1.67 16.35
C ASP A 80 10.78 0.33 15.69
N ILE A 81 11.79 -0.27 15.06
CA ILE A 81 11.60 -1.51 14.29
C ILE A 81 11.21 -2.68 15.19
N GLN A 82 11.70 -2.74 16.43
CA GLN A 82 11.34 -3.82 17.34
C GLN A 82 9.88 -3.74 17.76
N ALA A 83 9.39 -2.54 18.08
CA ALA A 83 8.00 -2.34 18.44
C ALA A 83 7.09 -2.66 17.25
N ALA A 84 7.46 -2.24 16.05
CA ALA A 84 6.71 -2.53 14.83
C ALA A 84 6.66 -4.05 14.58
N TYR A 85 7.78 -4.72 14.71
CA TYR A 85 7.86 -6.17 14.53
C TYR A 85 6.94 -6.91 15.51
N THR A 86 7.00 -6.55 16.78
CA THR A 86 6.16 -7.16 17.82
C THR A 86 4.69 -6.95 17.49
N TRP A 87 4.30 -5.73 17.10
CA TRP A 87 2.92 -5.42 16.72
C TRP A 87 2.44 -6.29 15.56
N ILE A 88 3.27 -6.39 14.52
CA ILE A 88 2.96 -7.18 13.32
C ILE A 88 2.72 -8.64 13.69
N CYS A 89 3.61 -9.22 14.52
CA CYS A 89 3.47 -10.61 14.96
C CYS A 89 2.20 -10.81 15.78
N GLU A 90 1.92 -9.90 16.70
CA GLU A 90 0.75 -10.01 17.57
C GLU A 90 -0.57 -9.90 16.81
N HIS A 91 -0.56 -9.22 15.69
CA HIS A 91 -1.76 -9.03 14.87
C HIS A 91 -1.88 -10.07 13.75
N GLY A 92 -1.01 -11.09 13.73
CA GLY A 92 -1.16 -12.25 12.86
C GLY A 92 -0.72 -12.05 11.42
N TYR A 93 0.04 -11.01 11.12
CA TYR A 93 0.60 -10.83 9.79
C TYR A 93 1.76 -11.79 9.57
N LYS A 94 1.94 -12.23 8.32
CA LYS A 94 3.04 -13.11 7.96
C LYS A 94 4.35 -12.34 7.96
N VAL A 95 5.34 -12.87 8.69
CA VAL A 95 6.68 -12.27 8.78
C VAL A 95 7.67 -13.18 8.08
N LEU A 96 8.49 -12.63 7.19
CA LEU A 96 9.44 -13.40 6.40
C LEU A 96 10.82 -13.46 7.02
N SER A 97 11.21 -12.47 7.84
CA SER A 97 12.55 -12.42 8.42
C SER A 97 12.53 -11.58 9.68
N GLN A 98 13.61 -11.70 10.45
CA GLN A 98 13.82 -10.91 11.66
C GLN A 98 14.33 -9.52 11.28
N PRO A 99 14.05 -8.48 12.08
CA PRO A 99 14.30 -7.12 11.67
C PRO A 99 15.73 -6.60 11.78
N TRP A 100 16.57 -7.20 12.64
CA TRP A 100 17.79 -6.54 13.07
C TRP A 100 18.95 -6.52 12.08
N TYR A 101 18.98 -7.40 11.11
CA TYR A 101 20.16 -7.53 10.25
C TYR A 101 19.97 -6.95 8.87
N LEU A 102 18.82 -6.42 8.58
CA LEU A 102 18.49 -6.12 7.19
C LEU A 102 18.86 -4.74 6.73
N TRP A 103 18.95 -3.80 7.64
CA TRP A 103 18.86 -2.41 7.23
C TRP A 103 19.90 -1.53 7.88
N LEU A 104 21.00 -2.08 8.16
CA LEU A 104 22.09 -1.29 8.75
C LEU A 104 23.03 -0.72 7.71
#